data_6625da91c921ae37699669d2c803968a
#
_entry.id   6625da91c921ae37699669d2c803968a
#
_cell.length_a   1.000
_cell.length_b   1.000
_cell.length_c   1.000
_cell.angle_alpha   90.00
_cell.angle_beta   90.00
_cell.angle_gamma   90.00
#
_symmetry.space_group_name_H-M   'P 1'
#
loop_
_entity.id
_entity.type
_entity.pdbx_description
1 polymer ?
#
loop_
_entity_poly.entity_id
_entity_poly.type
_entity_poly.pdbx_seq_one_letter_code
_entity_poly.pdbx_strand_id
1 'polypeptide(L)'
;MITKKIGIIGCGNMGGAILYGALESGVLPKESVYVYDINPAMMEKARGWGVNLAKDDEEVCSSADIVLLAVKPQNAAEALAQCKKALEGKAMMSIVAGVTVERLQDMIDGATRILRIMPNTPAMVFEGAFALCSDNDFNADELEAAKAIYESIGIVELVPEHLIDAVCGLSGGGPAYAAMFIEAMADGGVKQGLPRATNLPPGCPDLPWNCQDDSGKRHPSRRTERYGDISWRHDD
;
A
#
# COMPACT_ATOMS: atom_id res chain seq x y z
N MET A 1 8.29 -17.37 -0.93
CA MET A 1 6.89 -17.54 -0.43
C MET A 1 6.91 -17.36 1.07
N ILE A 2 6.06 -16.47 1.57
CA ILE A 2 5.98 -16.16 3.00
C ILE A 2 5.27 -17.29 3.73
N THR A 3 5.86 -17.75 4.84
CA THR A 3 5.28 -18.83 5.68
C THR A 3 4.45 -18.29 6.85
N LYS A 4 4.60 -17.00 7.16
CA LYS A 4 3.85 -16.32 8.24
C LYS A 4 2.41 -16.05 7.82
N LYS A 5 1.50 -16.12 8.78
CA LYS A 5 0.11 -15.72 8.59
C LYS A 5 0.00 -14.19 8.65
N ILE A 6 -0.67 -13.62 7.67
CA ILE A 6 -0.85 -12.17 7.54
C ILE A 6 -2.30 -11.79 7.83
N GLY A 7 -2.49 -10.92 8.80
CA GLY A 7 -3.78 -10.30 9.08
C GLY A 7 -3.91 -8.94 8.40
N ILE A 8 -5.08 -8.58 7.93
CA ILE A 8 -5.32 -7.27 7.31
C ILE A 8 -6.56 -6.64 7.93
N ILE A 9 -6.36 -5.52 8.60
CA ILE A 9 -7.41 -4.65 9.14
C ILE A 9 -7.60 -3.48 8.18
N GLY A 10 -8.70 -3.48 7.46
CA GLY A 10 -9.01 -2.52 6.41
C GLY A 10 -8.55 -3.00 5.01
N CYS A 11 -9.53 -3.33 4.16
CA CYS A 11 -9.33 -3.80 2.78
C CYS A 11 -9.82 -2.77 1.75
N GLY A 12 -9.67 -1.48 2.08
CA GLY A 12 -9.97 -0.38 1.17
C GLY A 12 -9.00 -0.32 -0.02
N ASN A 13 -8.90 0.85 -0.66
CA ASN A 13 -8.07 1.00 -1.87
C ASN A 13 -6.61 0.56 -1.66
N MET A 14 -5.95 1.05 -0.60
CA MET A 14 -4.53 0.75 -0.39
C MET A 14 -4.31 -0.64 0.22
N GLY A 15 -5.04 -1.00 1.30
CA GLY A 15 -4.94 -2.34 1.91
C GLY A 15 -5.30 -3.44 0.91
N GLY A 16 -6.36 -3.20 0.11
CA GLY A 16 -6.77 -4.12 -0.96
C GLY A 16 -5.74 -4.21 -2.10
N ALA A 17 -5.08 -3.11 -2.48
CA ALA A 17 -4.03 -3.14 -3.51
C ALA A 17 -2.80 -3.93 -3.06
N ILE A 18 -2.35 -3.70 -1.82
CA ILE A 18 -1.22 -4.44 -1.24
C ILE A 18 -1.54 -5.94 -1.16
N LEU A 19 -2.71 -6.29 -0.63
CA LEU A 19 -3.13 -7.68 -0.53
C LEU A 19 -3.21 -8.33 -1.90
N TYR A 20 -3.97 -7.73 -2.82
CA TYR A 20 -4.21 -8.29 -4.14
C TYR A 20 -2.90 -8.49 -4.90
N GLY A 21 -2.00 -7.50 -4.86
CA GLY A 21 -0.71 -7.61 -5.53
C GLY A 21 0.19 -8.72 -4.94
N ALA A 22 0.22 -8.85 -3.62
CA ALA A 22 0.98 -9.92 -2.96
C ALA A 22 0.43 -11.33 -3.26
N LEU A 23 -0.89 -11.46 -3.45
CA LEU A 23 -1.53 -12.71 -3.90
C LEU A 23 -1.19 -13.02 -5.37
N GLU A 24 -1.35 -12.05 -6.26
CA GLU A 24 -1.10 -12.24 -7.71
C GLU A 24 0.37 -12.53 -8.02
N SER A 25 1.30 -11.98 -7.23
CA SER A 25 2.73 -12.27 -7.37
C SER A 25 3.12 -13.65 -6.83
N GLY A 26 2.22 -14.32 -6.12
CA GLY A 26 2.48 -15.61 -5.47
C GLY A 26 3.40 -15.54 -4.25
N VAL A 27 3.73 -14.32 -3.77
CA VAL A 27 4.53 -14.11 -2.55
C VAL A 27 3.75 -14.54 -1.32
N LEU A 28 2.42 -14.29 -1.31
CA LEU A 28 1.54 -14.55 -0.19
C LEU A 28 0.50 -15.62 -0.53
N PRO A 29 0.53 -16.81 0.13
CA PRO A 29 -0.51 -17.81 -0.04
C PRO A 29 -1.84 -17.33 0.52
N LYS A 30 -2.92 -17.44 -0.24
CA LYS A 30 -4.26 -16.96 0.18
C LYS A 30 -4.77 -17.63 1.45
N GLU A 31 -4.38 -18.87 1.69
CA GLU A 31 -4.76 -19.67 2.87
C GLU A 31 -4.13 -19.12 4.16
N SER A 32 -3.04 -18.34 4.05
CA SER A 32 -2.35 -17.72 5.18
C SER A 32 -2.84 -16.30 5.48
N VAL A 33 -3.86 -15.80 4.78
CA VAL A 33 -4.35 -14.42 4.91
C VAL A 33 -5.69 -14.39 5.62
N TYR A 34 -5.83 -13.46 6.58
CA TYR A 34 -7.05 -13.16 7.31
C TYR A 34 -7.42 -11.69 7.14
N VAL A 35 -8.64 -11.40 6.72
CA VAL A 35 -9.06 -10.03 6.37
C VAL A 35 -10.33 -9.67 7.09
N TYR A 36 -10.38 -8.44 7.60
CA TYR A 36 -11.60 -7.80 8.03
C TYR A 36 -11.66 -6.34 7.56
N ASP A 37 -12.83 -5.92 7.12
CA ASP A 37 -13.16 -4.53 6.82
C ASP A 37 -14.60 -4.27 7.27
N ILE A 38 -14.84 -3.12 7.88
CA ILE A 38 -16.20 -2.71 8.31
C ILE A 38 -17.16 -2.55 7.13
N ASN A 39 -16.64 -2.34 5.91
CA ASN A 39 -17.44 -2.21 4.70
C ASN A 39 -17.73 -3.59 4.08
N PRO A 40 -18.99 -4.04 4.04
CA PRO A 40 -19.36 -5.34 3.47
C PRO A 40 -18.92 -5.53 2.00
N ALA A 41 -18.87 -4.45 1.22
CA ALA A 41 -18.43 -4.52 -0.18
C ALA A 41 -16.94 -4.88 -0.28
N MET A 42 -16.10 -4.41 0.65
CA MET A 42 -14.69 -4.78 0.71
C MET A 42 -14.50 -6.23 1.16
N MET A 43 -15.33 -6.70 2.08
CA MET A 43 -15.35 -8.10 2.50
C MET A 43 -15.74 -9.03 1.34
N GLU A 44 -16.72 -8.65 0.54
CA GLU A 44 -17.11 -9.44 -0.63
C GLU A 44 -15.99 -9.47 -1.71
N LYS A 45 -15.31 -8.35 -1.89
CA LYS A 45 -14.13 -8.28 -2.77
C LYS A 45 -13.02 -9.22 -2.28
N ALA A 46 -12.70 -9.20 -0.99
CA ALA A 46 -11.71 -10.08 -0.36
C ALA A 46 -12.12 -11.56 -0.48
N ARG A 47 -13.41 -11.88 -0.32
CA ARG A 47 -13.96 -13.22 -0.56
C ARG A 47 -13.66 -13.72 -1.97
N GLY A 48 -13.81 -12.84 -2.97
CA GLY A 48 -13.50 -13.15 -4.37
C GLY A 48 -12.04 -13.54 -4.61
N TRP A 49 -11.12 -13.11 -3.75
CA TRP A 49 -9.70 -13.47 -3.81
C TRP A 49 -9.38 -14.81 -3.13
N GLY A 50 -10.35 -15.40 -2.40
CA GLY A 50 -10.22 -16.71 -1.76
C GLY A 50 -9.41 -16.70 -0.48
N VAL A 51 -9.28 -15.56 0.20
CA VAL A 51 -8.66 -15.41 1.52
C VAL A 51 -9.65 -15.73 2.64
N ASN A 52 -9.15 -15.93 3.87
CA ASN A 52 -10.00 -16.14 5.03
C ASN A 52 -10.61 -14.80 5.48
N LEU A 53 -11.92 -14.78 5.66
CA LEU A 53 -12.63 -13.63 6.19
C LEU A 53 -12.79 -13.77 7.70
N ALA A 54 -12.33 -12.79 8.45
CA ALA A 54 -12.57 -12.70 9.89
C ALA A 54 -13.88 -11.96 10.19
N LYS A 55 -14.44 -12.18 11.37
CA LYS A 55 -15.68 -11.53 11.82
C LYS A 55 -15.47 -10.13 12.38
N ASP A 56 -14.25 -9.87 12.88
CA ASP A 56 -13.83 -8.61 13.52
C ASP A 56 -12.29 -8.45 13.50
N ASP A 57 -11.82 -7.30 13.97
CA ASP A 57 -10.38 -6.98 14.07
C ASP A 57 -9.64 -7.89 15.07
N GLU A 58 -10.31 -8.33 16.15
CA GLU A 58 -9.73 -9.23 17.14
C GLU A 58 -9.42 -10.60 16.54
N GLU A 59 -10.32 -11.15 15.73
CA GLU A 59 -10.09 -12.42 15.04
C GLU A 59 -8.97 -12.32 14.01
N VAL A 60 -8.84 -11.20 13.28
CA VAL A 60 -7.69 -10.95 12.39
C VAL A 60 -6.40 -11.04 13.19
N CYS A 61 -6.31 -10.27 14.29
CA CYS A 61 -5.10 -10.22 15.11
C CYS A 61 -4.78 -11.56 15.76
N SER A 62 -5.77 -12.29 16.24
CA SER A 62 -5.58 -13.59 16.89
C SER A 62 -5.07 -14.65 15.91
N SER A 63 -5.51 -14.59 14.65
CA SER A 63 -5.20 -15.58 13.61
C SER A 63 -3.87 -15.33 12.90
N ALA A 64 -3.28 -14.15 13.01
CA ALA A 64 -2.10 -13.74 12.26
C ALA A 64 -0.82 -13.66 13.11
N ASP A 65 0.32 -13.78 12.46
CA ASP A 65 1.65 -13.53 13.02
C ASP A 65 2.07 -12.06 12.83
N ILE A 66 1.73 -11.50 11.66
CA ILE A 66 1.97 -10.10 11.29
C ILE A 66 0.62 -9.48 10.87
N VAL A 67 0.29 -8.30 11.39
CA VAL A 67 -0.95 -7.60 11.08
C VAL A 67 -0.66 -6.34 10.26
N LEU A 68 -1.34 -6.14 9.16
CA LEU A 68 -1.35 -4.87 8.41
C LEU A 68 -2.54 -4.02 8.86
N LEU A 69 -2.25 -2.87 9.46
CA LEU A 69 -3.24 -1.83 9.77
C LEU A 69 -3.35 -0.86 8.58
N ALA A 70 -4.47 -0.96 7.85
CA ALA A 70 -4.72 -0.22 6.62
C ALA A 70 -6.03 0.59 6.65
N VAL A 71 -6.36 1.11 7.82
CA VAL A 71 -7.55 1.95 8.04
C VAL A 71 -7.24 3.44 7.86
N LYS A 72 -8.27 4.26 7.80
CA LYS A 72 -8.13 5.72 7.83
C LYS A 72 -7.59 6.19 9.19
N PRO A 73 -6.80 7.29 9.26
CA PRO A 73 -6.21 7.77 10.52
C PRO A 73 -7.21 7.96 11.66
N GLN A 74 -8.40 8.47 11.36
CA GLN A 74 -9.46 8.69 12.36
C GLN A 74 -10.04 7.40 12.94
N ASN A 75 -9.89 6.26 12.28
CA ASN A 75 -10.43 4.96 12.70
C ASN A 75 -9.37 4.08 13.39
N ALA A 76 -8.09 4.49 13.39
CA ALA A 76 -7.00 3.65 13.90
C ALA A 76 -7.15 3.32 15.37
N ALA A 77 -7.49 4.31 16.20
CA ALA A 77 -7.66 4.10 17.64
C ALA A 77 -8.83 3.14 17.96
N GLU A 78 -9.94 3.23 17.23
CA GLU A 78 -11.10 2.35 17.41
C GLU A 78 -10.77 0.91 17.00
N ALA A 79 -10.15 0.72 15.81
CA ALA A 79 -9.74 -0.61 15.34
C ALA A 79 -8.74 -1.27 16.31
N LEU A 80 -7.72 -0.52 16.76
CA LEU A 80 -6.73 -1.04 17.69
C LEU A 80 -7.29 -1.34 19.09
N ALA A 81 -8.25 -0.56 19.57
CA ALA A 81 -8.88 -0.78 20.87
C ALA A 81 -9.55 -2.16 20.98
N GLN A 82 -10.07 -2.69 19.88
CA GLN A 82 -10.75 -4.00 19.83
C GLN A 82 -9.76 -5.17 19.87
N CYS A 83 -8.51 -4.97 19.47
CA CYS A 83 -7.54 -6.06 19.30
C CYS A 83 -6.25 -5.92 20.12
N LYS A 84 -6.19 -4.98 21.09
CA LYS A 84 -5.01 -4.75 21.95
C LYS A 84 -4.37 -6.04 22.48
N LYS A 85 -5.17 -6.88 23.14
CA LYS A 85 -4.71 -8.16 23.70
C LYS A 85 -4.21 -9.13 22.64
N ALA A 86 -4.88 -9.19 21.50
CA ALA A 86 -4.55 -10.11 20.44
C ALA A 86 -3.25 -9.70 19.70
N LEU A 87 -2.85 -8.43 19.80
CA LEU A 87 -1.61 -7.89 19.24
C LEU A 87 -0.38 -8.08 20.16
N GLU A 88 -0.58 -8.40 21.42
CA GLU A 88 0.53 -8.55 22.38
C GLU A 88 1.58 -9.57 21.87
N GLY A 89 2.84 -9.14 21.80
CA GLY A 89 3.96 -9.94 21.32
C GLY A 89 4.00 -10.18 19.80
N LYS A 90 3.08 -9.61 19.02
CA LYS A 90 3.04 -9.76 17.56
C LYS A 90 3.74 -8.60 16.83
N ALA A 91 3.81 -8.70 15.52
CA ALA A 91 4.31 -7.67 14.63
C ALA A 91 3.13 -6.96 13.92
N MET A 92 3.21 -5.63 13.79
CA MET A 92 2.20 -4.82 13.10
C MET A 92 2.85 -3.88 12.09
N MET A 93 2.49 -4.02 10.83
CA MET A 93 2.75 -3.05 9.78
C MET A 93 1.65 -1.99 9.79
N SER A 94 2.00 -0.71 9.77
CA SER A 94 1.01 0.38 9.69
C SER A 94 1.26 1.25 8.47
N ILE A 95 0.23 1.40 7.64
CA ILE A 95 0.20 2.36 6.53
C ILE A 95 -0.70 3.56 6.83
N VAL A 96 -0.98 3.80 8.11
CA VAL A 96 -1.84 4.91 8.56
C VAL A 96 -1.08 6.22 8.44
N ALA A 97 -1.51 7.08 7.53
CA ALA A 97 -0.84 8.36 7.27
C ALA A 97 -0.88 9.30 8.50
N GLY A 98 0.26 9.95 8.80
CA GLY A 98 0.34 10.93 9.88
C GLY A 98 0.27 10.38 11.31
N VAL A 99 0.35 9.04 11.49
CA VAL A 99 0.40 8.41 12.81
C VAL A 99 1.78 7.81 13.01
N THR A 100 2.49 8.31 14.03
CA THR A 100 3.86 7.86 14.38
C THR A 100 3.84 6.51 15.09
N VAL A 101 4.99 5.85 15.15
CA VAL A 101 5.18 4.61 15.92
C VAL A 101 4.82 4.84 17.40
N GLU A 102 5.28 5.94 18.00
CA GLU A 102 4.96 6.32 19.38
C GLU A 102 3.44 6.40 19.61
N ARG A 103 2.71 7.10 18.73
CA ARG A 103 1.24 7.20 18.83
C ARG A 103 0.53 5.87 18.64
N LEU A 104 1.05 5.00 17.79
CA LEU A 104 0.51 3.64 17.64
C LEU A 104 0.74 2.82 18.91
N GLN A 105 1.93 2.91 19.51
CA GLN A 105 2.24 2.26 20.79
C GLN A 105 1.31 2.72 21.91
N ASP A 106 1.02 4.01 22.00
CA ASP A 106 0.06 4.56 22.98
C ASP A 106 -1.36 4.00 22.81
N MET A 107 -1.73 3.60 21.58
CA MET A 107 -3.05 3.03 21.30
C MET A 107 -3.18 1.55 21.69
N ILE A 108 -2.08 0.79 21.79
CA ILE A 108 -2.10 -0.68 21.90
C ILE A 108 -1.61 -1.25 23.24
N ASP A 109 -1.18 -0.44 24.20
CA ASP A 109 -0.80 -0.87 25.56
C ASP A 109 0.15 -2.08 25.60
N GLY A 110 1.25 -2.12 24.84
CA GLY A 110 2.08 -3.30 25.02
C GLY A 110 3.21 -3.55 24.04
N ALA A 111 3.75 -4.76 24.14
CA ALA A 111 4.95 -5.23 23.44
C ALA A 111 4.69 -5.62 21.98
N THR A 112 3.92 -4.84 21.21
CA THR A 112 3.75 -5.04 19.77
C THR A 112 4.90 -4.39 19.04
N ARG A 113 5.58 -5.15 18.17
CA ARG A 113 6.61 -4.62 17.29
C ARG A 113 5.94 -3.89 16.13
N ILE A 114 6.37 -2.67 15.83
CA ILE A 114 5.70 -1.83 14.82
C ILE A 114 6.68 -1.47 13.70
N LEU A 115 6.21 -1.66 12.46
CA LEU A 115 6.84 -1.16 11.25
C LEU A 115 5.90 -0.14 10.58
N ARG A 116 6.27 1.15 10.65
CA ARG A 116 5.55 2.20 9.93
C ARG A 116 5.97 2.22 8.46
N ILE A 117 4.99 2.34 7.56
CA ILE A 117 5.20 2.27 6.11
C ILE A 117 4.41 3.38 5.43
N MET A 118 5.03 4.04 4.47
CA MET A 118 4.35 5.02 3.62
C MET A 118 4.27 4.50 2.19
N PRO A 119 3.09 4.04 1.75
CA PRO A 119 2.83 3.65 0.37
C PRO A 119 2.44 4.86 -0.49
N ASN A 120 2.40 4.64 -1.81
CA ASN A 120 1.75 5.55 -2.74
C ASN A 120 0.74 4.83 -3.65
N THR A 121 -0.10 5.58 -4.35
CA THR A 121 -1.21 5.05 -5.13
C THR A 121 -0.84 4.21 -6.35
N PRO A 122 0.33 4.37 -7.03
CA PRO A 122 0.75 3.46 -8.09
C PRO A 122 0.89 1.99 -7.67
N ALA A 123 0.90 1.70 -6.35
CA ALA A 123 0.77 0.34 -5.84
C ALA A 123 -0.47 -0.40 -6.37
N MET A 124 -1.53 0.32 -6.74
CA MET A 124 -2.75 -0.26 -7.33
C MET A 124 -2.50 -0.91 -8.71
N VAL A 125 -1.43 -0.54 -9.37
CA VAL A 125 -0.99 -1.10 -10.67
C VAL A 125 0.38 -1.79 -10.58
N PHE A 126 0.81 -2.11 -9.37
CA PHE A 126 2.06 -2.81 -9.05
C PHE A 126 3.33 -2.01 -9.39
N GLU A 127 3.22 -0.70 -9.41
CA GLU A 127 4.31 0.25 -9.61
C GLU A 127 4.43 1.19 -8.40
N GLY A 128 4.22 0.63 -7.20
CA GLY A 128 4.26 1.38 -5.94
C GLY A 128 5.68 1.80 -5.55
N ALA A 129 5.75 2.86 -4.73
CA ALA A 129 6.95 3.21 -3.98
C ALA A 129 6.60 3.17 -2.48
N PHE A 130 7.39 2.43 -1.72
CA PHE A 130 7.14 2.16 -0.31
C PHE A 130 8.33 2.58 0.53
N ALA A 131 8.13 3.55 1.42
CA ALA A 131 9.12 3.87 2.44
C ALA A 131 8.81 3.07 3.71
N LEU A 132 9.70 2.16 4.09
CA LEU A 132 9.64 1.42 5.33
C LEU A 132 10.50 2.13 6.38
N CYS A 133 9.95 2.34 7.58
CA CYS A 133 10.69 2.94 8.67
C CYS A 133 11.91 2.06 9.03
N SER A 134 13.12 2.65 8.99
CA SER A 134 14.35 1.95 9.37
C SER A 134 14.45 1.76 10.89
N ASP A 135 13.82 2.66 11.65
CA ASP A 135 13.79 2.67 13.11
C ASP A 135 12.59 1.85 13.59
N ASN A 136 12.68 0.51 13.51
CA ASN A 136 11.58 -0.40 13.82
C ASN A 136 12.05 -1.58 14.68
N ASP A 137 11.10 -2.26 15.33
CA ASP A 137 11.33 -3.36 16.24
C ASP A 137 11.09 -4.75 15.61
N PHE A 138 10.91 -4.84 14.29
CA PHE A 138 10.73 -6.11 13.60
C PHE A 138 11.99 -6.97 13.71
N ASN A 139 11.80 -8.26 13.95
CA ASN A 139 12.91 -9.20 13.79
C ASN A 139 13.24 -9.44 12.31
N ALA A 140 14.37 -10.09 12.03
CA ALA A 140 14.85 -10.27 10.65
C ALA A 140 13.82 -10.95 9.74
N ASP A 141 13.17 -12.02 10.24
CA ASP A 141 12.18 -12.78 9.45
C ASP A 141 10.90 -11.97 9.19
N GLU A 142 10.49 -11.13 10.13
CA GLU A 142 9.33 -10.25 10.00
C GLU A 142 9.61 -9.14 8.99
N LEU A 143 10.81 -8.55 9.06
CA LEU A 143 11.22 -7.49 8.14
C LEU A 143 11.40 -8.05 6.70
N GLU A 144 11.96 -9.25 6.57
CA GLU A 144 12.07 -9.92 5.27
C GLU A 144 10.69 -10.21 4.67
N ALA A 145 9.75 -10.72 5.48
CA ALA A 145 8.38 -10.94 5.04
C ALA A 145 7.69 -9.63 4.61
N ALA A 146 7.85 -8.55 5.38
CA ALA A 146 7.32 -7.24 5.01
C ALA A 146 7.92 -6.76 3.69
N LYS A 147 9.25 -6.77 3.54
CA LYS A 147 9.92 -6.38 2.29
C LYS A 147 9.41 -7.19 1.10
N ALA A 148 9.33 -8.51 1.23
CA ALA A 148 8.86 -9.37 0.14
C ALA A 148 7.44 -9.02 -0.32
N ILE A 149 6.54 -8.65 0.59
CA ILE A 149 5.18 -8.17 0.24
C ILE A 149 5.25 -6.91 -0.61
N TYR A 150 5.99 -5.89 -0.16
CA TYR A 150 6.01 -4.59 -0.83
C TYR A 150 6.87 -4.59 -2.10
N GLU A 151 7.98 -5.33 -2.15
CA GLU A 151 8.81 -5.51 -3.34
C GLU A 151 8.07 -6.25 -4.46
N SER A 152 7.07 -7.05 -4.12
CA SER A 152 6.24 -7.74 -5.12
C SER A 152 5.32 -6.80 -5.91
N ILE A 153 5.12 -5.57 -5.42
CA ILE A 153 4.18 -4.59 -5.98
C ILE A 153 4.82 -3.20 -6.19
N GLY A 154 6.14 -3.11 -6.12
CA GLY A 154 6.85 -1.85 -6.35
C GLY A 154 8.29 -1.87 -5.84
N ILE A 155 8.82 -0.68 -5.55
CA ILE A 155 10.15 -0.49 -4.98
C ILE A 155 10.05 -0.19 -3.48
N VAL A 156 11.04 -0.64 -2.72
CA VAL A 156 11.11 -0.47 -1.26
C VAL A 156 12.38 0.26 -0.88
N GLU A 157 12.24 1.30 -0.06
CA GLU A 157 13.35 2.05 0.52
C GLU A 157 13.23 2.09 2.05
N LEU A 158 14.35 1.96 2.75
CA LEU A 158 14.41 2.13 4.20
C LEU A 158 14.67 3.60 4.53
N VAL A 159 13.79 4.20 5.32
CA VAL A 159 13.83 5.63 5.64
C VAL A 159 13.64 5.84 7.14
N PRO A 160 14.46 6.67 7.82
CA PRO A 160 14.24 7.02 9.22
C PRO A 160 12.85 7.59 9.46
N GLU A 161 12.24 7.32 10.62
CA GLU A 161 10.85 7.68 10.88
C GLU A 161 10.58 9.18 10.70
N HIS A 162 11.50 10.05 11.11
CA HIS A 162 11.35 11.50 10.99
C HIS A 162 11.25 12.01 9.54
N LEU A 163 11.62 11.19 8.54
CA LEU A 163 11.50 11.52 7.12
C LEU A 163 10.23 10.96 6.45
N ILE A 164 9.49 10.07 7.13
CA ILE A 164 8.28 9.43 6.56
C ILE A 164 7.23 10.46 6.13
N ASP A 165 7.06 11.54 6.88
CA ASP A 165 6.09 12.59 6.52
C ASP A 165 6.56 13.42 5.32
N ALA A 166 7.87 13.61 5.13
CA ALA A 166 8.41 14.21 3.91
C ALA A 166 8.21 13.31 2.70
N VAL A 167 8.40 11.99 2.86
CA VAL A 167 8.06 10.99 1.83
C VAL A 167 6.57 11.02 1.50
N CYS A 168 5.70 11.17 2.50
CA CYS A 168 4.26 11.33 2.29
C CYS A 168 3.95 12.53 1.38
N GLY A 169 4.56 13.67 1.64
CA GLY A 169 4.40 14.89 0.82
C GLY A 169 4.92 14.72 -0.61
N LEU A 170 6.06 14.03 -0.79
CA LEU A 170 6.69 13.86 -2.09
C LEU A 170 6.12 12.68 -2.88
N SER A 171 6.26 11.47 -2.35
CA SER A 171 5.88 10.22 -3.02
C SER A 171 4.40 9.92 -2.87
N GLY A 172 3.81 10.17 -1.69
CA GLY A 172 2.38 9.99 -1.46
C GLY A 172 1.54 10.98 -2.27
N GLY A 173 1.93 12.26 -2.30
CA GLY A 173 1.26 13.33 -3.05
C GLY A 173 1.66 13.40 -4.53
N GLY A 174 2.85 12.90 -4.89
CA GLY A 174 3.43 13.01 -6.23
C GLY A 174 2.52 12.62 -7.38
N PRO A 175 1.82 11.48 -7.33
CA PRO A 175 0.88 11.08 -8.36
C PRO A 175 -0.23 12.12 -8.60
N ALA A 176 -0.76 12.75 -7.53
CA ALA A 176 -1.77 13.79 -7.67
C ALA A 176 -1.20 15.05 -8.36
N TYR A 177 0.03 15.43 -8.05
CA TYR A 177 0.69 16.58 -8.70
C TYR A 177 0.92 16.30 -10.18
N ALA A 178 1.36 15.08 -10.53
CA ALA A 178 1.53 14.66 -11.92
C ALA A 178 0.19 14.69 -12.69
N ALA A 179 -0.89 14.20 -12.08
CA ALA A 179 -2.23 14.23 -12.67
C ALA A 179 -2.70 15.67 -12.94
N MET A 180 -2.53 16.58 -11.98
CA MET A 180 -2.88 17.99 -12.14
C MET A 180 -2.07 18.67 -13.25
N PHE A 181 -0.77 18.34 -13.37
CA PHE A 181 0.08 18.86 -14.44
C PHE A 181 -0.40 18.41 -15.82
N ILE A 182 -0.75 17.12 -15.96
CA ILE A 182 -1.27 16.55 -17.19
C ILE A 182 -2.62 17.16 -17.55
N GLU A 183 -3.51 17.33 -16.58
CA GLU A 183 -4.80 17.99 -16.78
C GLU A 183 -4.64 19.44 -17.27
N ALA A 184 -3.73 20.19 -16.66
CA ALA A 184 -3.41 21.56 -17.08
C ALA A 184 -2.88 21.63 -18.53
N MET A 185 -2.01 20.66 -18.92
CA MET A 185 -1.55 20.57 -20.31
C MET A 185 -2.72 20.25 -21.27
N ALA A 186 -3.62 19.36 -20.89
CA ALA A 186 -4.79 19.03 -21.66
C ALA A 186 -5.72 20.25 -21.83
N ASP A 187 -5.95 21.02 -20.78
CA ASP A 187 -6.73 22.25 -20.83
C ASP A 187 -6.08 23.30 -21.76
N GLY A 188 -4.75 23.41 -21.73
CA GLY A 188 -3.99 24.25 -22.66
C GLY A 188 -4.24 23.89 -24.13
N GLY A 189 -4.25 22.59 -24.45
CA GLY A 189 -4.54 22.10 -25.79
C GLY A 189 -5.99 22.37 -26.23
N VAL A 190 -6.98 22.18 -25.30
CA VAL A 190 -8.39 22.53 -25.58
C VAL A 190 -8.53 24.01 -25.90
N LYS A 191 -7.82 24.88 -25.17
CA LYS A 191 -7.81 26.33 -25.42
C LYS A 191 -7.28 26.66 -26.83
N GLN A 192 -6.43 25.82 -27.41
CA GLN A 192 -5.92 25.96 -28.77
C GLN A 192 -6.78 25.26 -29.84
N GLY A 193 -7.94 24.70 -29.46
CA GLY A 193 -8.89 24.10 -30.38
C GLY A 193 -8.80 22.58 -30.54
N LEU A 194 -7.95 21.88 -29.74
CA LEU A 194 -7.94 20.43 -29.74
C LEU A 194 -9.19 19.87 -29.05
N PRO A 195 -9.84 18.84 -29.58
CA PRO A 195 -10.95 18.18 -28.90
C PRO A 195 -10.46 17.56 -27.57
N ARG A 196 -11.23 17.69 -26.49
CA ARG A 196 -10.84 17.17 -25.18
C ARG A 196 -10.55 15.67 -25.18
N ALA A 197 -11.33 14.90 -25.94
CA ALA A 197 -11.15 13.45 -26.07
C ALA A 197 -9.81 13.02 -26.71
N THR A 198 -9.19 13.89 -27.49
CA THR A 198 -7.91 13.62 -28.17
C THR A 198 -6.73 14.29 -27.47
N ASN A 199 -7.00 15.08 -26.44
CA ASN A 199 -6.02 15.98 -25.79
C ASN A 199 -5.41 15.42 -24.50
N LEU A 200 -5.85 14.26 -24.07
CA LEU A 200 -5.08 13.46 -23.11
C LEU A 200 -3.94 12.81 -23.90
N PRO A 201 -2.66 12.99 -23.48
CA PRO A 201 -1.54 12.38 -24.19
C PRO A 201 -1.83 10.90 -24.39
N PRO A 202 -1.77 10.35 -25.63
CA PRO A 202 -1.88 8.93 -25.85
C PRO A 202 -0.60 8.28 -25.30
N GLY A 203 -0.55 7.98 -24.03
CA GLY A 203 0.63 7.52 -23.33
C GLY A 203 0.58 7.76 -21.82
N CYS A 204 -0.53 8.30 -21.32
CA CYS A 204 -0.85 8.27 -19.90
C CYS A 204 -1.92 7.22 -19.53
N PRO A 205 -1.87 6.00 -20.11
CA PRO A 205 -2.77 4.93 -19.66
C PRO A 205 -2.45 4.48 -18.23
N ASP A 206 -1.29 4.90 -17.70
CA ASP A 206 -0.73 4.39 -16.45
C ASP A 206 -0.85 5.35 -15.25
N LEU A 207 -1.57 6.47 -15.40
CA LEU A 207 -1.94 7.26 -14.24
C LEU A 207 -3.26 6.72 -13.68
N PRO A 208 -3.24 6.03 -12.52
CA PRO A 208 -4.35 5.24 -12.02
C PRO A 208 -5.59 6.04 -11.58
N TRP A 209 -5.61 7.34 -11.82
CA TRP A 209 -6.65 8.24 -11.32
C TRP A 209 -7.88 8.36 -12.21
N ASN A 210 -7.75 8.12 -13.54
CA ASN A 210 -8.82 8.33 -14.48
C ASN A 210 -8.98 7.25 -15.56
N CYS A 211 -8.20 6.18 -15.50
CA CYS A 211 -8.32 5.08 -16.46
C CYS A 211 -9.01 3.88 -15.82
N GLN A 212 -10.17 4.07 -15.24
CA GLN A 212 -11.17 3.01 -15.25
C GLN A 212 -11.81 3.04 -16.65
N ASP A 213 -11.23 2.28 -17.58
CA ASP A 213 -12.04 1.85 -18.68
C ASP A 213 -13.03 0.80 -18.14
N ASP A 214 -14.27 0.93 -18.50
CA ASP A 214 -15.36 0.04 -18.08
C ASP A 214 -15.19 -1.41 -18.57
N SER A 215 -14.08 -1.76 -19.21
CA SER A 215 -13.84 -3.06 -19.82
C SER A 215 -13.15 -4.08 -18.91
N GLY A 216 -12.59 -3.65 -17.78
CA GLY A 216 -11.95 -4.56 -16.80
C GLY A 216 -10.76 -5.35 -17.33
N LYS A 217 -10.22 -5.01 -18.49
CA LYS A 217 -9.08 -5.72 -19.08
C LYS A 217 -7.77 -5.06 -18.69
N ARG A 218 -6.96 -5.79 -17.94
CA ARG A 218 -5.57 -5.43 -17.64
C ARG A 218 -4.73 -5.54 -18.92
N HIS A 219 -4.02 -4.47 -19.26
CA HIS A 219 -2.85 -4.59 -20.12
C HIS A 219 -1.66 -4.99 -19.26
N PRO A 220 -0.87 -6.01 -19.66
CA PRO A 220 0.35 -6.35 -18.96
C PRO A 220 1.28 -5.14 -19.02
N SER A 221 1.73 -4.65 -17.84
CA SER A 221 2.78 -3.66 -17.76
C SER A 221 3.97 -4.16 -18.56
N ARG A 222 4.51 -3.35 -19.46
CA ARG A 222 5.79 -3.64 -20.13
C ARG A 222 6.92 -3.47 -19.11
N ARG A 223 7.01 -4.43 -18.20
CA ARG A 223 8.17 -4.66 -17.37
C ARG A 223 9.27 -5.09 -18.34
N THR A 224 10.26 -4.28 -18.58
CA THR A 224 11.65 -4.70 -18.83
C THR A 224 12.49 -3.86 -19.80
N GLU A 225 11.99 -2.82 -20.46
CA GLU A 225 12.87 -2.20 -21.49
C GLU A 225 13.17 -0.71 -21.29
N ARG A 226 12.85 -0.06 -20.18
CA ARG A 226 13.01 1.40 -20.07
C ARG A 226 13.89 1.94 -18.94
N TYR A 227 14.58 1.11 -18.17
CA TYR A 227 15.60 1.55 -17.22
C TYR A 227 17.01 0.98 -17.53
N GLY A 228 17.28 0.74 -18.81
CA GLY A 228 18.63 0.63 -19.31
C GLY A 228 19.22 2.03 -19.47
N ASP A 229 20.29 2.30 -18.73
CA ASP A 229 21.24 3.38 -18.99
C ASP A 229 20.80 4.84 -18.74
N ILE A 230 20.47 5.19 -17.48
CA ILE A 230 20.82 6.54 -17.00
C ILE A 230 21.94 6.40 -15.99
N SER A 231 23.17 6.27 -16.48
CA SER A 231 24.36 6.50 -15.69
C SER A 231 24.47 7.99 -15.43
N TRP A 232 24.21 8.42 -14.21
CA TRP A 232 24.63 9.73 -13.73
C TRP A 232 26.16 9.72 -13.67
N ARG A 233 26.82 10.24 -14.70
CA ARG A 233 28.22 10.58 -14.58
C ARG A 233 28.31 11.81 -13.69
N HIS A 234 28.86 11.62 -12.51
CA HIS A 234 29.53 12.70 -11.80
C HIS A 234 30.79 13.03 -12.60
N ASP A 235 30.76 14.06 -13.37
CA ASP A 235 31.94 14.74 -13.85
C ASP A 235 32.15 15.93 -12.92
N ASP A 236 33.35 16.02 -12.37
CA ASP A 236 34.04 16.95 -11.46
C ASP A 236 33.50 18.37 -11.33
#